data_bb7d6c37ec4ee3b8b3a669de4b5c186e
#
_entry.id   bb7d6c37ec4ee3b8b3a669de4b5c186e
#
_cell.length_a   1.000
_cell.length_b   1.000
_cell.length_c   1.000
_cell.angle_alpha   90.00
_cell.angle_beta   90.00
_cell.angle_gamma   90.00
#
_symmetry.space_group_name_H-M   'P 1'
#
loop_
_entity.id
_entity.type
_entity.pdbx_description
1 polymer ?
#
loop_
_entity_poly.entity_id
_entity_poly.type
_entity_poly.pdbx_seq_one_letter_code
_entity_poly.pdbx_strand_id
1 'polypeptide(L)'
;MAPLAPSSTSASLAAMIADCDAALVFVDASTRETFETIARDRPRIALDDSSAGEAFTRWLAPDGAKPRPVEVAPDWTFNIIYSSGTTGAPKGIDQPHGMRWLHVRRSALFGYGPDAVTLVSTPLYSNTTLVSVFPALAGGGAVVLMKKFEAREFLRLAQFHRATHAMLVPVQYSRIMALTDFDEFDLSSFRMKFSTSAPFGAALKREILRRWPGGLVEYYGMTEGGGTCILVAHEHPEKLHTVGVPAEGQDIRLIDEEGREAPLGEIGEVVGHSGAMMSGYHNLPDKTREAEWRDASGKRFIRTGDVGRFDGEGFLTLLDRRKDVIISGGFNIYPSDLEAVLSARADVAEASVVGAPSKAWGETPVAFVVPALGASLDAEELRGWVNARLGKTQRLAAVRLVDRLPRSAIGKVLKRELRDLFGQAD
;
A
#
# COMPACT_ATOMS: atom_id res chain seq x y z
N MET A 1 0.61 20.82 -1.01
CA MET A 1 -0.54 20.23 -0.27
C MET A 1 -0.07 19.05 0.55
N ALA A 2 -0.49 18.92 1.83
CA ALA A 2 -0.17 17.76 2.68
C ALA A 2 -1.47 17.16 3.24
N PRO A 3 -2.00 16.07 2.66
CA PRO A 3 -3.18 15.39 3.21
C PRO A 3 -2.79 14.58 4.45
N LEU A 4 -3.46 14.87 5.57
CA LEU A 4 -3.17 14.27 6.88
C LEU A 4 -4.26 13.27 7.28
N ALA A 5 -3.88 12.21 7.98
CA ALA A 5 -4.83 11.23 8.51
C ALA A 5 -5.45 11.76 9.82
N PRO A 6 -6.77 12.01 9.88
CA PRO A 6 -7.41 12.51 11.11
C PRO A 6 -7.29 11.55 12.30
N SER A 7 -7.04 10.28 12.03
CA SER A 7 -6.83 9.23 13.06
C SER A 7 -5.42 9.24 13.67
N SER A 8 -4.51 10.08 13.18
CA SER A 8 -3.18 10.23 13.79
C SER A 8 -3.27 10.92 15.15
N THR A 9 -2.29 10.68 16.01
CA THR A 9 -2.23 11.38 17.31
C THR A 9 -2.04 12.89 17.11
N SER A 10 -2.56 13.69 18.05
CA SER A 10 -2.40 15.15 18.02
C SER A 10 -0.93 15.57 17.93
N ALA A 11 -0.04 14.86 18.62
CA ALA A 11 1.41 15.11 18.54
C ALA A 11 1.97 14.86 17.14
N SER A 12 1.57 13.76 16.46
CA SER A 12 1.98 13.47 15.11
C SER A 12 1.43 14.50 14.10
N LEU A 13 0.15 14.90 14.25
CA LEU A 13 -0.45 15.92 13.41
C LEU A 13 0.26 17.27 13.57
N ALA A 14 0.53 17.70 14.81
CA ALA A 14 1.27 18.93 15.09
C ALA A 14 2.68 18.90 14.45
N ALA A 15 3.40 17.79 14.58
CA ALA A 15 4.71 17.62 13.97
C ALA A 15 4.66 17.71 12.44
N MET A 16 3.68 17.07 11.79
CA MET A 16 3.50 17.11 10.33
C MET A 16 3.13 18.52 9.83
N ILE A 17 2.28 19.26 10.56
CA ILE A 17 1.90 20.63 10.23
C ILE A 17 3.11 21.56 10.34
N ALA A 18 3.93 21.39 11.37
CA ALA A 18 5.15 22.16 11.55
C ALA A 18 6.20 21.83 10.48
N ASP A 19 6.41 20.54 10.20
CA ASP A 19 7.38 20.05 9.21
C ASP A 19 7.08 20.57 7.79
N CYS A 20 5.82 20.53 7.34
CA CYS A 20 5.45 21.02 6.02
C CYS A 20 5.21 22.56 5.96
N ASP A 21 5.45 23.25 7.05
CA ASP A 21 5.20 24.70 7.19
C ASP A 21 3.86 25.15 6.57
N ALA A 22 2.77 24.45 6.95
CA ALA A 22 1.46 24.68 6.40
C ALA A 22 0.99 26.13 6.60
N ALA A 23 0.74 26.87 5.54
CA ALA A 23 0.27 28.25 5.59
C ALA A 23 -1.16 28.36 6.10
N LEU A 24 -1.99 27.33 5.85
CA LEU A 24 -3.38 27.21 6.29
C LEU A 24 -3.77 25.74 6.41
N VAL A 25 -4.87 25.45 7.13
CA VAL A 25 -5.37 24.08 7.34
C VAL A 25 -6.84 24.00 6.96
N PHE A 26 -7.19 23.04 6.10
CA PHE A 26 -8.57 22.67 5.85
C PHE A 26 -9.03 21.67 6.91
N VAL A 27 -10.18 21.93 7.50
CA VAL A 27 -10.76 21.17 8.61
C VAL A 27 -12.26 20.93 8.40
N ASP A 28 -12.86 20.13 9.25
CA ASP A 28 -14.30 19.95 9.33
C ASP A 28 -14.75 19.89 10.82
N ALA A 29 -16.05 19.78 11.07
CA ALA A 29 -16.59 19.69 12.43
C ALA A 29 -15.97 18.55 13.25
N SER A 30 -15.65 17.41 12.63
CA SER A 30 -15.12 16.23 13.32
C SER A 30 -13.68 16.41 13.81
N THR A 31 -12.94 17.31 13.18
CA THR A 31 -11.52 17.56 13.46
C THR A 31 -11.30 18.84 14.28
N ARG A 32 -12.36 19.60 14.55
CA ARG A 32 -12.35 20.91 15.20
C ARG A 32 -11.50 20.94 16.47
N GLU A 33 -11.85 20.12 17.47
CA GLU A 33 -11.21 20.14 18.79
C GLU A 33 -9.69 19.90 18.71
N THR A 34 -9.30 18.94 17.89
CA THR A 34 -7.89 18.63 17.64
C THR A 34 -7.16 19.84 17.05
N PHE A 35 -7.68 20.41 15.96
CA PHE A 35 -6.99 21.48 15.23
C PHE A 35 -7.07 22.85 15.90
N GLU A 36 -8.05 23.12 16.77
CA GLU A 36 -8.05 24.27 17.67
C GLU A 36 -6.85 24.27 18.62
N THR A 37 -6.35 23.10 18.96
CA THR A 37 -5.20 22.95 19.86
C THR A 37 -3.87 22.99 19.12
N ILE A 38 -3.74 22.19 18.05
CA ILE A 38 -2.44 21.93 17.38
C ILE A 38 -2.11 22.90 16.23
N ALA A 39 -3.10 23.62 15.70
CA ALA A 39 -2.94 24.58 14.61
C ALA A 39 -3.53 25.96 15.01
N ARG A 40 -3.31 26.39 16.25
CA ARG A 40 -3.89 27.62 16.81
C ARG A 40 -3.45 28.86 16.04
N ASP A 41 -2.22 28.91 15.60
CA ASP A 41 -1.59 30.06 14.93
C ASP A 41 -1.78 30.05 13.40
N ARG A 42 -2.51 29.06 12.87
CA ARG A 42 -2.73 28.90 11.42
C ARG A 42 -4.18 29.22 11.07
N PRO A 43 -4.46 29.90 9.95
CA PRO A 43 -5.80 30.02 9.42
C PRO A 43 -6.44 28.65 9.19
N ARG A 44 -7.67 28.46 9.66
CA ARG A 44 -8.45 27.24 9.45
C ARG A 44 -9.64 27.53 8.57
N ILE A 45 -9.85 26.71 7.56
CA ILE A 45 -10.96 26.78 6.61
C ILE A 45 -11.84 25.55 6.82
N ALA A 46 -13.10 25.75 7.21
CA ALA A 46 -14.05 24.67 7.43
C ALA A 46 -14.71 24.26 6.11
N LEU A 47 -14.36 23.04 5.62
CA LEU A 47 -14.88 22.50 4.36
C LEU A 47 -16.39 22.23 4.38
N ASP A 48 -16.97 22.06 5.55
CA ASP A 48 -18.39 21.83 5.82
C ASP A 48 -19.12 23.08 6.33
N ASP A 49 -18.49 24.25 6.22
CA ASP A 49 -18.97 25.55 6.70
C ASP A 49 -19.31 25.57 8.20
N SER A 50 -18.78 24.60 8.98
CA SER A 50 -18.96 24.54 10.43
C SER A 50 -18.15 25.62 11.16
N SER A 51 -18.33 25.71 12.47
CA SER A 51 -17.54 26.61 13.34
C SER A 51 -16.09 26.12 13.60
N ALA A 52 -15.60 25.13 12.88
CA ALA A 52 -14.21 24.66 12.99
C ALA A 52 -13.18 25.66 12.45
N GLY A 53 -13.62 26.54 11.55
CA GLY A 53 -12.77 27.56 10.92
C GLY A 53 -13.62 28.61 10.17
N GLU A 54 -12.96 29.40 9.32
CA GLU A 54 -13.68 30.24 8.36
C GLU A 54 -14.47 29.33 7.39
N ALA A 55 -15.74 29.70 7.11
CA ALA A 55 -16.57 28.93 6.20
C ALA A 55 -15.95 28.85 4.80
N PHE A 56 -15.88 27.65 4.22
CA PHE A 56 -15.30 27.43 2.89
C PHE A 56 -15.96 28.31 1.82
N THR A 57 -17.29 28.43 1.86
CA THR A 57 -18.07 29.26 0.95
C THR A 57 -17.71 30.75 1.02
N ARG A 58 -17.26 31.25 2.20
CA ARG A 58 -16.79 32.63 2.36
C ARG A 58 -15.35 32.81 1.90
N TRP A 59 -14.51 31.78 2.08
CA TRP A 59 -13.09 31.78 1.69
C TRP A 59 -12.91 31.68 0.16
N LEU A 60 -13.86 31.09 -0.55
CA LEU A 60 -13.79 30.98 -2.00
C LEU A 60 -13.71 32.37 -2.65
N ALA A 61 -12.96 32.46 -3.73
CA ALA A 61 -12.96 33.65 -4.57
C ALA A 61 -14.35 33.90 -5.16
N PRO A 62 -14.71 35.17 -5.44
CA PRO A 62 -16.00 35.51 -6.07
C PRO A 62 -16.20 34.74 -7.39
N ASP A 63 -17.46 34.49 -7.72
CA ASP A 63 -17.84 33.86 -8.98
C ASP A 63 -17.23 34.57 -10.19
N GLY A 64 -16.65 33.79 -11.08
CA GLY A 64 -15.99 34.31 -12.29
C GLY A 64 -14.55 34.81 -12.06
N ALA A 65 -14.04 34.81 -10.82
CA ALA A 65 -12.64 35.13 -10.57
C ALA A 65 -11.72 34.13 -11.27
N LYS A 66 -10.70 34.64 -11.93
CA LYS A 66 -9.69 33.81 -12.60
C LYS A 66 -8.37 33.81 -11.80
N PRO A 67 -7.74 32.66 -11.61
CA PRO A 67 -6.42 32.61 -10.98
C PRO A 67 -5.41 33.34 -11.86
N ARG A 68 -4.36 33.90 -11.23
CA ARG A 68 -3.21 34.38 -12.00
C ARG A 68 -2.56 33.21 -12.72
N PRO A 69 -2.16 33.36 -13.99
CA PRO A 69 -1.40 32.33 -14.69
C PRO A 69 -0.10 32.05 -13.94
N VAL A 70 0.20 30.79 -13.74
CA VAL A 70 1.46 30.31 -13.13
C VAL A 70 2.02 29.22 -14.04
N GLU A 71 3.26 29.35 -14.46
CA GLU A 71 4.00 28.25 -15.08
C GLU A 71 4.48 27.31 -14.00
N VAL A 72 3.88 26.12 -13.94
CA VAL A 72 4.21 25.12 -12.95
C VAL A 72 5.37 24.26 -13.47
N ALA A 73 6.53 24.31 -12.80
CA ALA A 73 7.65 23.44 -13.13
C ALA A 73 7.37 22.00 -12.69
N PRO A 74 7.75 21.01 -13.52
CA PRO A 74 7.49 19.58 -13.21
C PRO A 74 8.14 19.09 -11.91
N ASP A 75 9.22 19.71 -11.46
CA ASP A 75 9.97 19.40 -10.24
C ASP A 75 9.44 20.10 -8.98
N TRP A 76 8.49 21.03 -9.11
CA TRP A 76 7.85 21.63 -7.94
C TRP A 76 7.03 20.60 -7.18
N THR A 77 7.09 20.67 -5.84
CA THR A 77 6.32 19.81 -4.96
C THR A 77 4.82 20.04 -5.16
N PHE A 78 4.12 19.02 -5.64
CA PHE A 78 2.65 19.02 -5.73
C PHE A 78 2.03 18.68 -4.37
N ASN A 79 2.51 17.62 -3.73
CA ASN A 79 2.03 17.20 -2.43
C ASN A 79 3.12 16.50 -1.60
N ILE A 80 2.94 16.54 -0.29
CA ILE A 80 3.74 15.79 0.69
C ILE A 80 2.84 14.69 1.27
N ILE A 81 3.23 13.43 1.10
CA ILE A 81 2.56 12.29 1.75
C ILE A 81 3.40 11.84 2.93
N TYR A 82 2.81 11.87 4.12
CA TYR A 82 3.47 11.38 5.32
C TYR A 82 3.31 9.88 5.46
N SER A 83 4.43 9.17 5.58
CA SER A 83 4.47 7.74 5.93
C SER A 83 4.76 7.57 7.41
N SER A 84 4.21 6.51 8.01
CA SER A 84 4.61 6.08 9.35
C SER A 84 6.05 5.57 9.28
N GLY A 85 7.02 6.40 9.67
CA GLY A 85 8.42 5.98 9.74
C GLY A 85 8.60 4.76 10.65
N THR A 86 9.51 3.87 10.31
CA THR A 86 9.90 2.72 11.16
C THR A 86 10.51 3.17 12.50
N THR A 87 10.92 4.44 12.60
CA THR A 87 11.51 5.08 13.78
C THR A 87 10.52 5.86 14.64
N GLY A 88 9.22 5.82 14.32
CA GLY A 88 8.16 6.48 15.08
C GLY A 88 7.82 7.92 14.63
N ALA A 89 8.74 8.68 14.04
CA ALA A 89 8.44 9.99 13.48
C ALA A 89 7.94 9.86 12.03
N PRO A 90 6.84 10.56 11.65
CA PRO A 90 6.38 10.58 10.27
C PRO A 90 7.43 11.19 9.34
N LYS A 91 7.60 10.61 8.13
CA LYS A 91 8.46 11.15 7.08
C LYS A 91 7.59 11.72 5.97
N GLY A 92 7.77 12.99 5.64
CA GLY A 92 7.16 13.63 4.49
C GLY A 92 7.85 13.18 3.19
N ILE A 93 7.09 12.71 2.23
CA ILE A 93 7.59 12.30 0.92
C ILE A 93 7.18 13.38 -0.07
N ASP A 94 8.17 14.13 -0.58
CA ASP A 94 7.95 15.20 -1.55
C ASP A 94 7.66 14.63 -2.94
N GLN A 95 6.42 14.76 -3.38
CA GLN A 95 5.97 14.26 -4.68
C GLN A 95 5.80 15.44 -5.65
N PRO A 96 6.63 15.52 -6.72
CA PRO A 96 6.58 16.62 -7.65
C PRO A 96 5.39 16.51 -8.63
N HIS A 97 5.04 17.64 -9.27
CA HIS A 97 4.00 17.70 -10.31
C HIS A 97 4.24 16.70 -11.44
N GLY A 98 5.50 16.55 -11.88
CA GLY A 98 5.89 15.58 -12.91
C GLY A 98 5.53 14.14 -12.56
N MET A 99 5.75 13.73 -11.31
CA MET A 99 5.35 12.41 -10.81
C MET A 99 3.83 12.20 -10.93
N ARG A 100 3.03 13.18 -10.51
CA ARG A 100 1.56 13.11 -10.58
C ARG A 100 1.05 13.10 -12.01
N TRP A 101 1.66 13.89 -12.87
CA TRP A 101 1.32 13.90 -14.29
C TRP A 101 1.54 12.53 -14.95
N LEU A 102 2.62 11.82 -14.61
CA LEU A 102 2.87 10.47 -15.10
C LEU A 102 1.82 9.46 -14.61
N HIS A 103 1.34 9.60 -13.38
CA HIS A 103 0.22 8.77 -12.91
C HIS A 103 -1.06 9.02 -13.71
N VAL A 104 -1.38 10.28 -14.01
CA VAL A 104 -2.52 10.65 -14.86
C VAL A 104 -2.37 10.07 -16.27
N ARG A 105 -1.20 10.22 -16.89
CA ARG A 105 -0.96 9.72 -18.26
C ARG A 105 -1.13 8.21 -18.41
N ARG A 106 -0.65 7.43 -17.44
CA ARG A 106 -0.78 5.97 -17.47
C ARG A 106 -2.22 5.48 -17.42
N SER A 107 -3.09 6.24 -16.82
CA SER A 107 -4.49 5.85 -16.67
C SER A 107 -5.25 5.77 -17.99
N ALA A 108 -4.80 6.47 -19.03
CA ALA A 108 -5.38 6.38 -20.35
C ALA A 108 -5.38 4.93 -20.90
N LEU A 109 -4.40 4.11 -20.46
CA LEU A 109 -4.30 2.70 -20.83
C LEU A 109 -5.43 1.81 -20.26
N PHE A 110 -6.13 2.29 -19.23
CA PHE A 110 -7.12 1.51 -18.50
C PHE A 110 -8.55 2.03 -18.64
N GLY A 111 -8.82 2.85 -19.66
CA GLY A 111 -10.17 3.27 -20.02
C GLY A 111 -10.79 4.32 -19.10
N TYR A 112 -9.99 5.12 -18.42
CA TYR A 112 -10.50 6.31 -17.76
C TYR A 112 -10.92 7.36 -18.80
N GLY A 113 -12.15 7.86 -18.68
CA GLY A 113 -12.75 8.82 -19.59
C GLY A 113 -14.00 9.45 -18.99
N PRO A 114 -14.72 10.30 -19.74
CA PRO A 114 -15.91 11.02 -19.24
C PRO A 114 -17.04 10.11 -18.76
N ASP A 115 -17.09 8.88 -19.25
CA ASP A 115 -18.08 7.85 -18.88
C ASP A 115 -17.55 6.91 -17.76
N ALA A 116 -16.35 7.15 -17.25
CA ALA A 116 -15.79 6.35 -16.15
C ALA A 116 -16.37 6.79 -14.80
N VAL A 117 -16.77 5.81 -14.00
CA VAL A 117 -17.20 6.02 -12.61
C VAL A 117 -16.26 5.23 -11.71
N THR A 118 -15.46 5.92 -10.91
CA THR A 118 -14.48 5.30 -10.00
C THR A 118 -15.02 5.29 -8.58
N LEU A 119 -15.22 4.08 -8.04
CA LEU A 119 -15.63 3.91 -6.64
C LEU A 119 -14.40 3.83 -5.73
N VAL A 120 -14.34 4.70 -4.73
CA VAL A 120 -13.21 4.92 -3.84
C VAL A 120 -13.61 4.64 -2.40
N SER A 121 -12.92 3.69 -1.77
CA SER A 121 -13.14 3.28 -0.38
C SER A 121 -11.91 3.41 0.51
N THR A 122 -10.78 3.82 -0.08
CA THR A 122 -9.54 4.12 0.63
C THR A 122 -9.42 5.62 0.91
N PRO A 123 -8.72 6.03 1.99
CA PRO A 123 -8.70 7.42 2.41
C PRO A 123 -7.90 8.31 1.46
N LEU A 124 -8.36 9.56 1.25
CA LEU A 124 -7.74 10.54 0.35
C LEU A 124 -6.34 10.99 0.77
N TYR A 125 -5.93 10.75 2.01
CA TYR A 125 -4.54 11.01 2.46
C TYR A 125 -3.56 9.90 2.03
N SER A 126 -4.04 8.82 1.44
CA SER A 126 -3.20 7.72 0.96
C SER A 126 -2.81 7.90 -0.51
N ASN A 127 -1.53 7.66 -0.82
CA ASN A 127 -1.07 7.64 -2.21
C ASN A 127 -1.85 6.63 -3.07
N THR A 128 -2.20 5.47 -2.51
CA THR A 128 -3.05 4.44 -3.15
C THR A 128 -4.35 5.03 -3.71
N THR A 129 -4.99 5.91 -2.96
CA THR A 129 -6.24 6.58 -3.39
C THR A 129 -5.98 7.60 -4.47
N LEU A 130 -4.96 8.42 -4.31
CA LEU A 130 -4.67 9.52 -5.24
C LEU A 130 -4.31 9.02 -6.64
N VAL A 131 -3.65 7.85 -6.76
CA VAL A 131 -3.33 7.25 -8.07
C VAL A 131 -4.54 6.70 -8.83
N SER A 132 -5.73 6.68 -8.22
CA SER A 132 -6.98 6.35 -8.91
C SER A 132 -7.91 7.58 -9.07
N VAL A 133 -7.91 8.48 -8.09
CA VAL A 133 -8.76 9.69 -8.11
C VAL A 133 -8.29 10.68 -9.16
N PHE A 134 -6.99 10.99 -9.21
CA PHE A 134 -6.49 11.97 -10.20
C PHE A 134 -6.72 11.54 -11.65
N PRO A 135 -6.45 10.29 -12.05
CA PRO A 135 -6.81 9.83 -13.38
C PRO A 135 -8.30 9.95 -13.71
N ALA A 136 -9.16 9.56 -12.77
CA ALA A 136 -10.61 9.64 -12.97
C ALA A 136 -11.06 11.08 -13.25
N LEU A 137 -10.62 12.04 -12.43
CA LEU A 137 -10.96 13.45 -12.59
C LEU A 137 -10.31 14.07 -13.83
N ALA A 138 -9.04 13.75 -14.11
CA ALA A 138 -8.35 14.27 -15.29
C ALA A 138 -8.93 13.72 -16.60
N GLY A 139 -9.47 12.50 -16.59
CA GLY A 139 -10.21 11.90 -17.70
C GLY A 139 -11.63 12.47 -17.90
N GLY A 140 -12.09 13.36 -17.02
CA GLY A 140 -13.46 13.91 -17.04
C GLY A 140 -14.51 12.95 -16.46
N GLY A 141 -14.10 11.85 -15.81
CA GLY A 141 -14.97 10.88 -15.18
C GLY A 141 -15.48 11.32 -13.79
N ALA A 142 -16.33 10.50 -13.20
CA ALA A 142 -16.88 10.71 -11.86
C ALA A 142 -16.13 9.89 -10.80
N VAL A 143 -16.09 10.43 -9.57
CA VAL A 143 -15.57 9.73 -8.39
C VAL A 143 -16.67 9.60 -7.35
N VAL A 144 -16.94 8.38 -6.90
CA VAL A 144 -17.87 8.07 -5.80
C VAL A 144 -17.04 7.76 -4.55
N LEU A 145 -17.14 8.61 -3.52
CA LEU A 145 -16.38 8.47 -2.28
C LEU A 145 -17.21 7.78 -1.20
N MET A 146 -16.68 6.69 -0.64
CA MET A 146 -17.24 6.06 0.55
C MET A 146 -16.68 6.74 1.80
N LYS A 147 -17.56 7.07 2.76
CA LYS A 147 -17.13 7.61 4.07
C LYS A 147 -16.25 6.61 4.85
N LYS A 148 -16.60 5.33 4.76
CA LYS A 148 -15.88 4.22 5.41
C LYS A 148 -16.14 2.95 4.60
N PHE A 149 -15.11 2.12 4.43
CA PHE A 149 -15.27 0.85 3.76
C PHE A 149 -16.16 -0.10 4.57
N GLU A 150 -17.20 -0.61 3.90
CA GLU A 150 -18.03 -1.72 4.32
C GLU A 150 -18.33 -2.54 3.05
N ALA A 151 -18.16 -3.87 3.10
CA ALA A 151 -18.10 -4.70 1.91
C ALA A 151 -19.44 -4.74 1.13
N ARG A 152 -20.56 -4.88 1.83
CA ARG A 152 -21.89 -4.91 1.19
C ARG A 152 -22.29 -3.54 0.64
N GLU A 153 -21.98 -2.47 1.38
CA GLU A 153 -22.23 -1.09 0.94
C GLU A 153 -21.38 -0.75 -0.30
N PHE A 154 -20.15 -1.27 -0.38
CA PHE A 154 -19.34 -1.13 -1.58
C PHE A 154 -20.04 -1.72 -2.80
N LEU A 155 -20.57 -2.95 -2.70
CA LEU A 155 -21.29 -3.60 -3.80
C LEU A 155 -22.58 -2.86 -4.16
N ARG A 156 -23.33 -2.39 -3.15
CA ARG A 156 -24.54 -1.59 -3.35
C ARG A 156 -24.25 -0.29 -4.12
N LEU A 157 -23.20 0.43 -3.73
CA LEU A 157 -22.78 1.65 -4.42
C LEU A 157 -22.24 1.36 -5.82
N ALA A 158 -21.49 0.26 -5.96
CA ALA A 158 -20.97 -0.17 -7.25
C ALA A 158 -22.10 -0.43 -8.26
N GLN A 159 -23.13 -1.16 -7.87
CA GLN A 159 -24.31 -1.42 -8.68
C GLN A 159 -25.09 -0.13 -8.96
N PHE A 160 -25.39 0.67 -7.90
CA PHE A 160 -26.22 1.87 -8.00
C PHE A 160 -25.60 2.92 -8.93
N HIS A 161 -24.30 3.18 -8.80
CA HIS A 161 -23.58 4.15 -9.63
C HIS A 161 -23.03 3.55 -10.93
N ARG A 162 -23.26 2.26 -11.20
CA ARG A 162 -22.68 1.53 -12.33
C ARG A 162 -21.17 1.73 -12.42
N ALA A 163 -20.48 1.51 -11.28
CA ALA A 163 -19.05 1.73 -11.19
C ALA A 163 -18.27 0.95 -12.24
N THR A 164 -17.36 1.63 -12.91
CA THR A 164 -16.51 1.05 -13.96
C THR A 164 -15.11 0.73 -13.47
N HIS A 165 -14.66 1.46 -12.44
CA HIS A 165 -13.30 1.32 -11.89
C HIS A 165 -13.34 1.32 -10.36
N ALA A 166 -12.40 0.59 -9.75
CA ALA A 166 -12.14 0.67 -8.31
C ALA A 166 -10.68 0.38 -8.00
N MET A 167 -10.14 1.10 -7.01
CA MET A 167 -8.84 0.79 -6.39
C MET A 167 -9.11 0.27 -4.98
N LEU A 168 -8.76 -0.98 -4.73
CA LEU A 168 -8.94 -1.64 -3.44
C LEU A 168 -7.61 -2.23 -2.96
N VAL A 169 -7.49 -2.43 -1.66
CA VAL A 169 -6.38 -3.20 -1.09
C VAL A 169 -6.80 -4.67 -0.90
N PRO A 170 -5.86 -5.64 -0.87
CA PRO A 170 -6.19 -7.07 -0.84
C PRO A 170 -7.18 -7.48 0.25
N VAL A 171 -7.09 -6.91 1.47
CA VAL A 171 -8.03 -7.21 2.54
C VAL A 171 -9.47 -6.75 2.25
N GLN A 172 -9.64 -5.70 1.45
CA GLN A 172 -10.98 -5.25 1.02
C GLN A 172 -11.57 -6.24 0.00
N TYR A 173 -10.75 -6.70 -0.95
CA TYR A 173 -11.15 -7.78 -1.87
C TYR A 173 -11.55 -9.04 -1.11
N SER A 174 -10.72 -9.49 -0.16
CA SER A 174 -11.03 -10.67 0.66
C SER A 174 -12.39 -10.55 1.36
N ARG A 175 -12.68 -9.39 1.96
CA ARG A 175 -13.96 -9.15 2.65
C ARG A 175 -15.16 -9.10 1.71
N ILE A 176 -14.99 -8.54 0.51
CA ILE A 176 -16.03 -8.50 -0.52
C ILE A 176 -16.32 -9.90 -1.04
N MET A 177 -15.27 -10.66 -1.39
CA MET A 177 -15.42 -12.02 -1.95
C MET A 177 -15.98 -13.03 -0.93
N ALA A 178 -15.81 -12.76 0.37
CA ALA A 178 -16.38 -13.58 1.44
C ALA A 178 -17.90 -13.39 1.67
N LEU A 179 -18.53 -12.41 1.02
CA LEU A 179 -19.97 -12.21 1.13
C LEU A 179 -20.72 -13.33 0.44
N THR A 180 -21.68 -13.93 1.13
CA THR A 180 -22.49 -15.05 0.61
C THR A 180 -23.43 -14.62 -0.51
N ASP A 181 -23.83 -13.36 -0.52
CA ASP A 181 -24.70 -12.73 -1.50
C ASP A 181 -23.96 -11.90 -2.57
N PHE A 182 -22.64 -12.09 -2.71
CA PHE A 182 -21.83 -11.37 -3.69
C PHE A 182 -22.40 -11.48 -5.12
N ASP A 183 -22.84 -12.67 -5.52
CA ASP A 183 -23.31 -12.96 -6.88
C ASP A 183 -24.73 -12.40 -7.14
N GLU A 184 -25.39 -11.81 -6.15
CA GLU A 184 -26.69 -11.14 -6.30
C GLU A 184 -26.56 -9.69 -6.82
N PHE A 185 -25.35 -9.11 -6.79
CA PHE A 185 -25.10 -7.74 -7.26
C PHE A 185 -24.75 -7.69 -8.74
N ASP A 186 -25.37 -6.76 -9.47
CA ASP A 186 -25.00 -6.47 -10.86
C ASP A 186 -23.72 -5.62 -10.91
N LEU A 187 -22.62 -6.29 -11.19
CA LEU A 187 -21.29 -5.68 -11.35
C LEU A 187 -20.84 -5.64 -12.82
N SER A 188 -21.75 -5.85 -13.78
CA SER A 188 -21.45 -5.93 -15.21
C SER A 188 -20.84 -4.64 -15.80
N SER A 189 -21.02 -3.52 -15.12
CA SER A 189 -20.42 -2.23 -15.52
C SER A 189 -18.92 -2.13 -15.29
N PHE A 190 -18.33 -3.00 -14.46
CA PHE A 190 -16.90 -2.96 -14.19
C PHE A 190 -16.07 -3.23 -15.45
N ARG A 191 -15.14 -2.32 -15.73
CA ARG A 191 -14.11 -2.43 -16.77
C ARG A 191 -12.79 -2.88 -16.16
N MET A 192 -12.38 -2.24 -15.04
CA MET A 192 -11.08 -2.50 -14.43
C MET A 192 -11.10 -2.38 -12.91
N LYS A 193 -10.45 -3.31 -12.27
CA LYS A 193 -10.22 -3.34 -10.82
C LYS A 193 -8.72 -3.29 -10.57
N PHE A 194 -8.29 -2.49 -9.60
CA PHE A 194 -6.88 -2.30 -9.26
C PHE A 194 -6.60 -2.70 -7.83
N SER A 195 -5.40 -3.18 -7.57
CA SER A 195 -4.90 -3.46 -6.24
C SER A 195 -3.46 -3.00 -6.06
N THR A 196 -3.10 -2.63 -4.84
CA THR A 196 -1.72 -2.29 -4.44
C THR A 196 -1.58 -2.31 -2.91
N SER A 197 -0.41 -1.97 -2.40
CA SER A 197 -0.10 -1.65 -0.99
C SER A 197 0.10 -2.82 -0.05
N ALA A 198 -0.29 -4.03 -0.40
CA ALA A 198 -0.07 -5.23 0.42
C ALA A 198 0.08 -6.46 -0.49
N PRO A 199 0.65 -7.57 0.02
CA PRO A 199 0.70 -8.82 -0.73
C PRO A 199 -0.69 -9.29 -1.18
N PHE A 200 -0.81 -9.64 -2.45
CA PHE A 200 -2.07 -10.03 -3.06
C PHE A 200 -1.98 -11.49 -3.54
N GLY A 201 -2.56 -12.41 -2.77
CA GLY A 201 -2.44 -13.85 -2.99
C GLY A 201 -3.08 -14.33 -4.31
N ALA A 202 -2.41 -15.26 -4.99
CA ALA A 202 -2.85 -15.81 -6.27
C ALA A 202 -4.24 -16.47 -6.23
N ALA A 203 -4.60 -17.12 -5.13
CA ALA A 203 -5.93 -17.73 -4.96
C ALA A 203 -7.04 -16.67 -4.99
N LEU A 204 -6.86 -15.55 -4.26
CA LEU A 204 -7.84 -14.47 -4.24
C LEU A 204 -7.94 -13.76 -5.59
N LYS A 205 -6.81 -13.52 -6.28
CA LYS A 205 -6.83 -12.98 -7.65
C LYS A 205 -7.63 -13.87 -8.59
N ARG A 206 -7.44 -15.20 -8.53
CA ARG A 206 -8.16 -16.17 -9.34
C ARG A 206 -9.66 -16.16 -9.05
N GLU A 207 -10.05 -16.08 -7.78
CA GLU A 207 -11.44 -16.00 -7.39
C GLU A 207 -12.11 -14.72 -7.91
N ILE A 208 -11.46 -13.57 -7.78
CA ILE A 208 -11.94 -12.28 -8.31
C ILE A 208 -12.13 -12.36 -9.83
N LEU A 209 -11.15 -12.88 -10.55
CA LEU A 209 -11.23 -13.02 -12.01
C LEU A 209 -12.38 -13.94 -12.45
N ARG A 210 -12.71 -14.94 -11.65
CA ARG A 210 -13.80 -15.89 -11.95
C ARG A 210 -15.18 -15.29 -11.70
N ARG A 211 -15.36 -14.48 -10.63
CA ARG A 211 -16.68 -14.04 -10.15
C ARG A 211 -17.00 -12.58 -10.44
N TRP A 212 -15.99 -11.73 -10.56
CA TRP A 212 -16.19 -10.31 -10.69
C TRP A 212 -15.84 -9.83 -12.11
N PRO A 213 -16.83 -9.34 -12.90
CA PRO A 213 -16.59 -8.88 -14.27
C PRO A 213 -15.51 -7.80 -14.39
N GLY A 214 -14.92 -7.69 -15.58
CA GLY A 214 -13.86 -6.74 -15.90
C GLY A 214 -12.46 -7.23 -15.50
N GLY A 215 -11.43 -6.51 -15.95
CA GLY A 215 -10.03 -6.85 -15.70
C GLY A 215 -9.60 -6.62 -14.26
N LEU A 216 -8.49 -7.24 -13.89
CA LEU A 216 -7.80 -7.04 -12.60
C LEU A 216 -6.34 -6.70 -12.86
N VAL A 217 -5.86 -5.63 -12.27
CA VAL A 217 -4.47 -5.16 -12.36
C VAL A 217 -3.90 -4.96 -10.96
N GLU A 218 -2.74 -5.54 -10.70
CA GLU A 218 -1.96 -5.27 -9.50
C GLU A 218 -0.80 -4.35 -9.81
N TYR A 219 -0.61 -3.35 -8.96
CA TYR A 219 0.56 -2.47 -8.97
C TYR A 219 1.46 -2.80 -7.78
N TYR A 220 2.69 -3.14 -8.07
CA TYR A 220 3.77 -3.12 -7.09
C TYR A 220 4.55 -1.82 -7.22
N GLY A 221 4.77 -1.15 -6.12
CA GLY A 221 5.52 0.10 -6.04
C GLY A 221 5.42 0.71 -4.65
N MET A 222 5.98 1.89 -4.49
CA MET A 222 6.02 2.61 -3.22
C MET A 222 5.65 4.08 -3.39
N THR A 223 5.34 4.74 -2.28
CA THR A 223 4.94 6.15 -2.26
C THR A 223 6.07 7.06 -2.75
N GLU A 224 7.31 6.67 -2.50
CA GLU A 224 8.53 7.32 -2.95
C GLU A 224 8.73 7.24 -4.48
N GLY A 225 7.98 6.37 -5.17
CA GLY A 225 8.19 6.08 -6.57
C GLY A 225 9.37 5.12 -6.78
N GLY A 226 10.24 5.38 -7.74
CA GLY A 226 11.42 4.53 -7.97
C GLY A 226 11.11 3.30 -8.81
N GLY A 227 9.97 3.22 -9.45
CA GLY A 227 9.60 2.14 -10.32
C GLY A 227 8.32 1.42 -9.89
N THR A 228 7.67 0.83 -10.86
CA THR A 228 6.41 0.10 -10.68
C THR A 228 6.44 -1.15 -11.53
N CYS A 229 6.16 -2.31 -10.93
CA CYS A 229 5.75 -3.49 -11.69
C CYS A 229 4.23 -3.55 -11.80
N ILE A 230 3.75 -4.07 -12.91
CA ILE A 230 2.33 -4.21 -13.23
C ILE A 230 2.04 -5.66 -13.60
N LEU A 231 1.12 -6.27 -12.88
CA LEU A 231 0.51 -7.55 -13.27
C LEU A 231 -0.88 -7.28 -13.83
N VAL A 232 -1.05 -7.46 -15.14
CA VAL A 232 -2.37 -7.52 -15.80
C VAL A 232 -2.89 -8.94 -15.61
N ALA A 233 -3.53 -9.18 -14.46
CA ALA A 233 -3.80 -10.52 -13.97
C ALA A 233 -4.75 -11.34 -14.86
N HIS A 234 -5.64 -10.69 -15.61
CA HIS A 234 -6.56 -11.33 -16.54
C HIS A 234 -5.90 -11.74 -17.86
N GLU A 235 -4.73 -11.18 -18.18
CA GLU A 235 -3.91 -11.57 -19.35
C GLU A 235 -2.86 -12.62 -19.00
N HIS A 236 -2.49 -12.73 -17.69
CA HIS A 236 -1.45 -13.62 -17.19
C HIS A 236 -1.94 -14.52 -16.05
N PRO A 237 -2.92 -15.41 -16.29
CA PRO A 237 -3.48 -16.26 -15.23
C PRO A 237 -2.47 -17.25 -14.63
N GLU A 238 -1.39 -17.59 -15.35
CA GLU A 238 -0.29 -18.44 -14.86
C GLU A 238 0.69 -17.69 -13.95
N LYS A 239 0.72 -16.35 -13.99
CA LYS A 239 1.65 -15.48 -13.25
C LYS A 239 1.03 -14.82 -12.00
N LEU A 240 -0.15 -15.27 -11.55
CA LEU A 240 -0.86 -14.66 -10.42
C LEU A 240 -0.06 -14.64 -9.10
N HIS A 241 1.00 -15.42 -8.99
CA HIS A 241 1.90 -15.44 -7.84
C HIS A 241 2.96 -14.33 -7.85
N THR A 242 3.09 -13.60 -8.96
CA THR A 242 4.03 -12.49 -9.15
C THR A 242 3.36 -11.13 -8.96
N VAL A 243 4.15 -10.06 -8.98
CA VAL A 243 3.68 -8.68 -9.03
C VAL A 243 3.81 -8.08 -10.44
N GLY A 244 4.02 -8.92 -11.44
CA GLY A 244 4.11 -8.55 -12.85
C GLY A 244 5.51 -8.15 -13.30
N VAL A 245 5.55 -7.43 -14.41
CA VAL A 245 6.76 -6.94 -15.06
C VAL A 245 6.96 -5.45 -14.83
N PRO A 246 8.19 -4.90 -14.96
CA PRO A 246 8.41 -3.46 -14.94
C PRO A 246 7.51 -2.76 -15.97
N ALA A 247 6.79 -1.73 -15.54
CA ALA A 247 5.95 -0.94 -16.43
C ALA A 247 6.82 -0.20 -17.46
N GLU A 248 6.22 0.20 -18.57
CA GLU A 248 6.93 0.93 -19.63
C GLU A 248 7.65 2.16 -19.06
N GLY A 249 8.92 2.32 -19.45
CA GLY A 249 9.81 3.40 -19.00
C GLY A 249 10.27 3.28 -17.54
N GLN A 250 10.10 2.11 -16.92
CA GLN A 250 10.62 1.82 -15.58
C GLN A 250 11.90 0.95 -15.70
N ASP A 251 12.89 1.28 -14.88
CA ASP A 251 14.09 0.46 -14.72
C ASP A 251 14.09 -0.11 -13.31
N ILE A 252 13.83 -1.41 -13.20
CA ILE A 252 13.79 -2.13 -11.91
C ILE A 252 14.87 -3.19 -11.96
N ARG A 253 15.75 -3.16 -10.96
CA ARG A 253 16.88 -4.08 -10.84
C ARG A 253 16.90 -4.71 -9.46
N LEU A 254 17.68 -5.76 -9.32
CA LEU A 254 17.99 -6.40 -8.05
C LEU A 254 19.45 -6.15 -7.70
N ILE A 255 19.72 -5.87 -6.42
CA ILE A 255 21.08 -5.70 -5.91
C ILE A 255 21.36 -6.67 -4.77
N ASP A 256 22.61 -7.14 -4.69
CA ASP A 256 23.10 -7.98 -3.61
C ASP A 256 23.36 -7.18 -2.31
N GLU A 257 23.89 -7.85 -1.28
CA GLU A 257 24.19 -7.22 0.01
C GLU A 257 25.30 -6.18 -0.09
N GLU A 258 26.22 -6.33 -1.07
CA GLU A 258 27.31 -5.39 -1.36
C GLU A 258 26.87 -4.23 -2.26
N GLY A 259 25.62 -4.22 -2.71
CA GLY A 259 25.06 -3.20 -3.58
C GLY A 259 25.43 -3.33 -5.05
N ARG A 260 25.87 -4.51 -5.50
CA ARG A 260 26.12 -4.84 -6.92
C ARG A 260 24.85 -5.39 -7.56
N GLU A 261 24.67 -5.18 -8.86
CA GLU A 261 23.54 -5.77 -9.58
C GLU A 261 23.59 -7.29 -9.51
N ALA A 262 22.47 -7.91 -9.09
CA ALA A 262 22.34 -9.35 -9.02
C ALA A 262 22.07 -9.93 -10.42
N PRO A 263 22.68 -11.09 -10.75
CA PRO A 263 22.36 -11.79 -11.99
C PRO A 263 20.88 -12.16 -12.13
N LEU A 264 20.40 -12.32 -13.36
CA LEU A 264 19.04 -12.77 -13.63
C LEU A 264 18.77 -14.14 -12.96
N GLY A 265 17.64 -14.23 -12.25
CA GLY A 265 17.25 -15.43 -11.52
C GLY A 265 17.75 -15.49 -10.08
N GLU A 266 18.71 -14.65 -9.71
CA GLU A 266 19.18 -14.53 -8.33
C GLU A 266 18.25 -13.65 -7.48
N ILE A 267 18.33 -13.83 -6.17
CA ILE A 267 17.58 -13.05 -5.19
C ILE A 267 18.35 -11.78 -4.87
N GLY A 268 17.65 -10.64 -4.82
CA GLY A 268 18.26 -9.37 -4.42
C GLY A 268 17.25 -8.37 -3.88
N GLU A 269 17.76 -7.27 -3.32
CA GLU A 269 16.93 -6.13 -2.94
C GLU A 269 16.46 -5.41 -4.20
N VAL A 270 15.17 -5.13 -4.28
CA VAL A 270 14.57 -4.41 -5.41
C VAL A 270 14.94 -2.94 -5.33
N VAL A 271 15.52 -2.43 -6.40
CA VAL A 271 15.78 -1.00 -6.61
C VAL A 271 15.10 -0.55 -7.90
N GLY A 272 14.59 0.67 -7.92
CA GLY A 272 13.86 1.14 -9.09
C GLY A 272 14.11 2.59 -9.44
N HIS A 273 14.11 2.87 -10.75
CA HIS A 273 14.19 4.20 -11.33
C HIS A 273 13.01 4.43 -12.28
N SER A 274 12.47 5.64 -12.22
CA SER A 274 11.44 6.08 -13.18
C SER A 274 11.37 7.61 -13.22
N GLY A 275 10.61 8.14 -14.20
CA GLY A 275 10.24 9.56 -14.19
C GLY A 275 9.26 9.95 -13.06
N ALA A 276 8.69 8.95 -12.34
CA ALA A 276 7.73 9.14 -11.25
C ALA A 276 8.37 8.87 -9.88
N MET A 277 9.47 9.58 -9.57
CA MET A 277 10.15 9.47 -8.29
C MET A 277 9.93 10.72 -7.44
N MET A 278 9.92 10.54 -6.12
CA MET A 278 9.95 11.64 -5.15
C MET A 278 11.16 12.55 -5.39
N SER A 279 11.03 13.81 -5.06
CA SER A 279 12.19 14.72 -5.01
C SER A 279 13.12 14.34 -3.85
N GLY A 280 12.55 13.89 -2.73
CA GLY A 280 13.26 13.42 -1.54
C GLY A 280 12.31 13.32 -0.34
N TYR A 281 12.85 12.97 0.81
CA TYR A 281 12.14 13.13 2.08
C TYR A 281 12.24 14.59 2.53
N HIS A 282 11.10 15.20 2.82
CA HIS A 282 10.97 16.59 3.21
C HIS A 282 11.84 16.88 4.45
N ASN A 283 12.66 17.92 4.37
CA ASN A 283 13.61 18.32 5.42
C ASN A 283 14.57 17.20 5.92
N LEU A 284 14.69 16.07 5.20
CA LEU A 284 15.49 14.92 5.61
C LEU A 284 16.47 14.47 4.51
N PRO A 285 17.48 15.32 4.13
CA PRO A 285 18.38 15.00 3.03
C PRO A 285 19.23 13.74 3.27
N ASP A 286 19.61 13.48 4.52
CA ASP A 286 20.38 12.27 4.87
C ASP A 286 19.54 11.00 4.66
N LYS A 287 18.26 11.03 5.08
CA LYS A 287 17.34 9.92 4.84
C LYS A 287 17.04 9.72 3.36
N THR A 288 17.05 10.78 2.58
CA THR A 288 16.94 10.71 1.12
C THR A 288 18.13 9.96 0.54
N ARG A 289 19.37 10.32 0.95
CA ARG A 289 20.58 9.62 0.49
C ARG A 289 20.60 8.13 0.91
N GLU A 290 20.18 7.81 2.12
CA GLU A 290 20.07 6.42 2.61
C GLU A 290 19.10 5.56 1.76
N ALA A 291 18.06 6.19 1.23
CA ALA A 291 17.06 5.50 0.39
C ALA A 291 17.50 5.36 -1.08
N GLU A 292 18.64 5.93 -1.46
CA GLU A 292 19.12 5.90 -2.85
C GLU A 292 20.18 4.81 -3.05
N TRP A 293 20.17 4.27 -4.25
CA TRP A 293 21.26 3.50 -4.84
C TRP A 293 21.62 4.11 -6.20
N ARG A 294 22.89 4.07 -6.58
CA ARG A 294 23.35 4.56 -7.87
C ARG A 294 24.11 3.46 -8.60
N ASP A 295 23.80 3.30 -9.87
CA ASP A 295 24.54 2.38 -10.72
C ASP A 295 25.92 2.95 -11.12
N ALA A 296 26.71 2.15 -11.87
CA ALA A 296 28.04 2.54 -12.33
C ALA A 296 28.03 3.79 -13.24
N SER A 297 26.90 4.16 -13.85
CA SER A 297 26.75 5.38 -14.64
C SER A 297 26.38 6.61 -13.78
N GLY A 298 26.10 6.40 -12.48
CA GLY A 298 25.61 7.43 -11.57
C GLY A 298 24.09 7.63 -11.62
N LYS A 299 23.35 6.79 -12.37
CA LYS A 299 21.90 6.84 -12.45
C LYS A 299 21.28 6.52 -11.09
N ARG A 300 20.35 7.36 -10.64
CA ARG A 300 19.70 7.30 -9.33
C ARG A 300 18.56 6.29 -9.33
N PHE A 301 18.53 5.40 -8.36
CA PHE A 301 17.44 4.47 -8.06
C PHE A 301 16.97 4.67 -6.62
N ILE A 302 15.73 4.34 -6.34
CA ILE A 302 15.21 4.25 -4.96
C ILE A 302 15.25 2.79 -4.51
N ARG A 303 15.79 2.55 -3.32
CA ARG A 303 15.77 1.26 -2.63
C ARG A 303 14.39 1.03 -2.05
N THR A 304 13.74 -0.08 -2.42
CA THR A 304 12.40 -0.37 -1.93
C THR A 304 12.41 -1.00 -0.54
N GLY A 305 13.53 -1.65 -0.18
CA GLY A 305 13.64 -2.49 1.00
C GLY A 305 12.88 -3.82 0.88
N ASP A 306 12.34 -4.12 -0.29
CA ASP A 306 11.73 -5.41 -0.61
C ASP A 306 12.76 -6.32 -1.28
N VAL A 307 12.70 -7.61 -1.04
CA VAL A 307 13.56 -8.63 -1.65
C VAL A 307 12.73 -9.43 -2.64
N GLY A 308 13.29 -9.69 -3.81
CA GLY A 308 12.58 -10.40 -4.87
C GLY A 308 13.50 -11.13 -5.84
N ARG A 309 12.88 -11.76 -6.83
CA ARG A 309 13.55 -12.49 -7.91
C ARG A 309 12.76 -12.32 -9.21
N PHE A 310 13.45 -12.03 -10.29
CA PHE A 310 12.88 -12.10 -11.64
C PHE A 310 12.94 -13.52 -12.20
N ASP A 311 11.87 -13.96 -12.86
CA ASP A 311 11.89 -15.17 -13.66
C ASP A 311 12.46 -14.90 -15.07
N GLY A 312 12.60 -15.96 -15.88
CA GLY A 312 13.14 -15.86 -17.25
C GLY A 312 12.29 -15.04 -18.23
N GLU A 313 11.06 -14.69 -17.88
CA GLU A 313 10.13 -13.87 -18.66
C GLU A 313 10.03 -12.42 -18.12
N GLY A 314 10.81 -12.10 -17.07
CA GLY A 314 10.88 -10.76 -16.49
C GLY A 314 9.77 -10.46 -15.46
N PHE A 315 9.03 -11.46 -14.99
CA PHE A 315 8.06 -11.28 -13.90
C PHE A 315 8.76 -11.29 -12.54
N LEU A 316 8.45 -10.28 -11.73
CA LEU A 316 9.00 -10.14 -10.38
C LEU A 316 8.14 -10.89 -9.37
N THR A 317 8.77 -11.81 -8.65
CA THR A 317 8.22 -12.42 -7.45
C THR A 317 8.83 -11.75 -6.22
N LEU A 318 7.99 -11.16 -5.36
CA LEU A 318 8.43 -10.65 -4.08
C LEU A 318 8.52 -11.79 -3.07
N LEU A 319 9.60 -11.81 -2.31
CA LEU A 319 9.85 -12.80 -1.27
C LEU A 319 9.49 -12.21 0.10
N ASP A 320 10.15 -11.10 0.50
CA ASP A 320 9.82 -10.40 1.76
C ASP A 320 10.42 -9.00 1.80
N ARG A 321 10.25 -8.29 2.92
CA ARG A 321 11.01 -7.08 3.20
C ARG A 321 12.37 -7.44 3.79
N ARG A 322 13.43 -6.78 3.37
CA ARG A 322 14.79 -6.98 3.85
C ARG A 322 14.88 -6.97 5.39
N LYS A 323 14.18 -6.05 6.04
CA LYS A 323 14.12 -5.93 7.50
C LYS A 323 13.26 -6.99 8.21
N ASP A 324 12.44 -7.71 7.47
CA ASP A 324 11.55 -8.75 7.97
C ASP A 324 12.07 -10.16 7.64
N VAL A 325 13.13 -10.27 6.80
CA VAL A 325 13.89 -11.52 6.60
C VAL A 325 14.45 -11.97 7.96
N ILE A 326 14.21 -13.20 8.30
CA ILE A 326 14.64 -13.80 9.58
C ILE A 326 16.02 -14.41 9.39
N ILE A 327 16.98 -13.96 10.17
CA ILE A 327 18.34 -14.48 10.12
C ILE A 327 18.51 -15.54 11.21
N SER A 328 18.35 -16.80 10.83
CA SER A 328 18.42 -17.95 11.76
C SER A 328 19.66 -18.79 11.49
N GLY A 329 20.60 -18.81 12.44
CA GLY A 329 21.84 -19.57 12.29
C GLY A 329 22.68 -19.22 11.07
N GLY A 330 22.61 -17.97 10.61
CA GLY A 330 23.31 -17.48 9.40
C GLY A 330 22.57 -17.75 8.09
N PHE A 331 21.34 -18.29 8.13
CA PHE A 331 20.51 -18.51 6.95
C PHE A 331 19.39 -17.47 6.88
N ASN A 332 19.16 -16.94 5.70
CA ASN A 332 18.02 -16.07 5.41
C ASN A 332 16.75 -16.92 5.27
N ILE A 333 15.78 -16.70 6.15
CA ILE A 333 14.45 -17.31 6.08
C ILE A 333 13.46 -16.22 5.68
N TYR A 334 12.73 -16.48 4.62
CA TYR A 334 11.72 -15.56 4.13
C TYR A 334 10.36 -15.91 4.76
N PRO A 335 9.78 -15.03 5.61
CA PRO A 335 8.46 -15.25 6.22
C PRO A 335 7.38 -15.64 5.22
N SER A 336 7.40 -15.07 4.02
CA SER A 336 6.42 -15.37 2.96
C SER A 336 6.38 -16.85 2.55
N ASP A 337 7.51 -17.55 2.56
CA ASP A 337 7.56 -18.98 2.26
C ASP A 337 6.79 -19.80 3.31
N LEU A 338 6.95 -19.43 4.58
CA LEU A 338 6.28 -20.09 5.69
C LEU A 338 4.79 -19.72 5.73
N GLU A 339 4.47 -18.45 5.46
CA GLU A 339 3.10 -17.94 5.35
C GLU A 339 2.34 -18.63 4.22
N ALA A 340 3.00 -18.93 3.10
CA ALA A 340 2.42 -19.66 1.97
C ALA A 340 2.04 -21.11 2.36
N VAL A 341 2.92 -21.80 3.12
CA VAL A 341 2.63 -23.16 3.62
C VAL A 341 1.45 -23.14 4.60
N LEU A 342 1.42 -22.19 5.54
CA LEU A 342 0.31 -22.01 6.48
C LEU A 342 -1.02 -21.76 5.76
N SER A 343 -1.02 -20.86 4.78
CA SER A 343 -2.21 -20.47 4.01
C SER A 343 -2.72 -21.56 3.06
N ALA A 344 -1.96 -22.64 2.85
CA ALA A 344 -2.42 -23.80 2.08
C ALA A 344 -3.43 -24.66 2.85
N ARG A 345 -3.59 -24.47 4.16
CA ARG A 345 -4.61 -25.15 4.97
C ARG A 345 -5.95 -24.40 4.91
N ALA A 346 -7.02 -25.13 4.65
CA ALA A 346 -8.37 -24.56 4.55
C ALA A 346 -8.91 -24.00 5.88
N ASP A 347 -8.37 -24.45 7.01
CA ASP A 347 -8.74 -24.02 8.37
C ASP A 347 -7.93 -22.80 8.85
N VAL A 348 -7.03 -22.26 8.03
CA VAL A 348 -6.27 -21.04 8.26
C VAL A 348 -6.85 -19.90 7.42
N ALA A 349 -7.40 -18.86 8.07
CA ALA A 349 -7.90 -17.67 7.38
C ALA A 349 -6.76 -16.71 7.02
N GLU A 350 -5.87 -16.44 7.98
CA GLU A 350 -4.73 -15.55 7.80
C GLU A 350 -3.53 -16.06 8.58
N ALA A 351 -2.33 -15.81 8.07
CA ALA A 351 -1.09 -16.09 8.78
C ALA A 351 -0.07 -14.98 8.56
N SER A 352 0.75 -14.72 9.58
CA SER A 352 1.93 -13.86 9.47
C SER A 352 3.07 -14.41 10.29
N VAL A 353 4.26 -14.45 9.70
CA VAL A 353 5.48 -14.97 10.34
C VAL A 353 6.44 -13.83 10.64
N VAL A 354 7.04 -13.86 11.82
CA VAL A 354 8.04 -12.89 12.27
C VAL A 354 9.24 -13.61 12.90
N GLY A 355 10.39 -12.95 12.87
CA GLY A 355 11.55 -13.36 13.65
C GLY A 355 11.37 -13.04 15.12
N ALA A 356 11.62 -14.02 15.98
CA ALA A 356 11.72 -13.86 17.43
C ALA A 356 13.17 -14.10 17.88
N PRO A 357 13.68 -13.41 18.92
CA PRO A 357 15.01 -13.65 19.44
C PRO A 357 15.22 -15.11 19.85
N SER A 358 16.37 -15.68 19.52
CA SER A 358 16.77 -17.05 19.87
C SER A 358 18.22 -17.08 20.34
N LYS A 359 18.45 -17.61 21.54
CA LYS A 359 19.82 -17.79 22.07
C LYS A 359 20.66 -18.73 21.22
N ALA A 360 20.03 -19.71 20.57
CA ALA A 360 20.73 -20.73 19.78
C ALA A 360 20.99 -20.25 18.33
N TRP A 361 20.10 -19.43 17.75
CA TRP A 361 20.08 -19.18 16.32
C TRP A 361 20.15 -17.69 15.96
N GLY A 362 20.21 -16.77 16.95
CA GLY A 362 20.05 -15.34 16.75
C GLY A 362 18.57 -14.98 16.64
N GLU A 363 17.92 -15.43 15.58
CA GLU A 363 16.46 -15.36 15.41
C GLU A 363 15.88 -16.74 15.10
N THR A 364 14.57 -16.88 15.33
CA THR A 364 13.79 -18.07 14.95
C THR A 364 12.41 -17.66 14.45
N PRO A 365 11.84 -18.34 13.43
CA PRO A 365 10.53 -17.98 12.93
C PRO A 365 9.40 -18.38 13.88
N VAL A 366 8.47 -17.45 14.10
CA VAL A 366 7.23 -17.62 14.86
C VAL A 366 6.03 -17.19 14.02
N ALA A 367 5.00 -18.03 13.97
CA ALA A 367 3.77 -17.73 13.22
C ALA A 367 2.65 -17.23 14.13
N PHE A 368 1.92 -16.22 13.65
CA PHE A 368 0.64 -15.78 14.18
C PHE A 368 -0.44 -16.16 13.18
N VAL A 369 -1.46 -16.90 13.63
CA VAL A 369 -2.45 -17.52 12.75
C VAL A 369 -3.86 -17.16 13.22
N VAL A 370 -4.68 -16.71 12.29
CA VAL A 370 -6.13 -16.51 12.48
C VAL A 370 -6.84 -17.74 11.94
N PRO A 371 -7.59 -18.49 12.76
CA PRO A 371 -8.38 -19.62 12.30
C PRO A 371 -9.49 -19.18 11.33
N ALA A 372 -9.86 -20.05 10.39
CA ALA A 372 -11.04 -19.86 9.56
C ALA A 372 -12.31 -19.89 10.43
N LEU A 373 -13.36 -19.23 9.97
CA LEU A 373 -14.63 -19.16 10.71
C LEU A 373 -15.18 -20.55 11.01
N GLY A 374 -15.37 -20.84 12.30
CA GLY A 374 -15.86 -22.13 12.76
C GLY A 374 -14.81 -23.25 12.81
N ALA A 375 -13.56 -22.97 12.43
CA ALA A 375 -12.47 -23.94 12.55
C ALA A 375 -11.95 -24.01 14.00
N SER A 376 -11.62 -25.22 14.44
CA SER A 376 -10.89 -25.47 15.69
C SER A 376 -9.46 -25.89 15.32
N LEU A 377 -8.51 -25.01 15.59
CA LEU A 377 -7.08 -25.26 15.35
C LEU A 377 -6.35 -25.53 16.66
N ASP A 378 -5.47 -26.52 16.65
CA ASP A 378 -4.45 -26.70 17.68
C ASP A 378 -3.11 -26.16 17.18
N ALA A 379 -2.48 -25.27 17.97
CA ALA A 379 -1.26 -24.57 17.58
C ALA A 379 -0.07 -25.53 17.40
N GLU A 380 0.05 -26.57 18.23
CA GLU A 380 1.14 -27.54 18.15
C GLU A 380 0.95 -28.54 17.01
N GLU A 381 -0.29 -28.96 16.76
CA GLU A 381 -0.61 -29.77 15.58
C GLU A 381 -0.30 -29.01 14.31
N LEU A 382 -0.74 -27.74 14.22
CA LEU A 382 -0.45 -26.88 13.07
C LEU A 382 1.05 -26.68 12.88
N ARG A 383 1.81 -26.41 13.95
CA ARG A 383 3.25 -26.30 13.90
C ARG A 383 3.91 -27.57 13.38
N GLY A 384 3.50 -28.72 13.89
CA GLY A 384 3.99 -30.03 13.43
C GLY A 384 3.71 -30.26 11.94
N TRP A 385 2.50 -29.95 11.49
CA TRP A 385 2.08 -30.11 10.10
C TRP A 385 2.88 -29.21 9.14
N VAL A 386 3.10 -27.93 9.52
CA VAL A 386 3.89 -26.99 8.73
C VAL A 386 5.36 -27.43 8.70
N ASN A 387 5.94 -27.75 9.86
CA ASN A 387 7.34 -28.14 9.99
C ASN A 387 7.70 -29.43 9.23
N ALA A 388 6.73 -30.31 9.00
CA ALA A 388 6.91 -31.50 8.16
C ALA A 388 7.03 -31.18 6.66
N ARG A 389 6.65 -29.96 6.24
CA ARG A 389 6.67 -29.47 4.85
C ARG A 389 7.76 -28.45 4.59
N LEU A 390 8.42 -27.99 5.64
CA LEU A 390 9.50 -27.02 5.57
C LEU A 390 10.87 -27.68 5.67
N GLY A 391 11.88 -27.04 5.09
CA GLY A 391 13.28 -27.41 5.28
C GLY A 391 13.70 -27.31 6.76
N LYS A 392 14.74 -28.05 7.16
CA LYS A 392 15.18 -28.07 8.57
C LYS A 392 15.52 -26.70 9.14
N THR A 393 16.04 -25.80 8.31
CA THR A 393 16.43 -24.43 8.70
C THR A 393 15.23 -23.46 8.78
N GLN A 394 14.09 -23.79 8.15
CA GLN A 394 12.90 -22.92 8.07
C GLN A 394 11.82 -23.26 9.10
N ARG A 395 12.09 -24.15 10.04
CA ARG A 395 11.07 -24.65 10.98
C ARG A 395 10.58 -23.55 11.91
N LEU A 396 9.25 -23.49 12.07
CA LEU A 396 8.61 -22.64 13.06
C LEU A 396 8.97 -23.10 14.48
N ALA A 397 9.42 -22.17 15.31
CA ALA A 397 9.64 -22.42 16.73
C ALA A 397 8.31 -22.46 17.51
N ALA A 398 7.35 -21.61 17.11
CA ALA A 398 6.03 -21.54 17.72
C ALA A 398 4.96 -21.14 16.70
N VAL A 399 3.71 -21.52 17.01
CA VAL A 399 2.50 -21.00 16.40
C VAL A 399 1.63 -20.38 17.50
N ARG A 400 1.12 -19.17 17.29
CA ARG A 400 0.17 -18.50 18.18
C ARG A 400 -1.11 -18.25 17.44
N LEU A 401 -2.21 -18.73 17.98
CA LEU A 401 -3.54 -18.43 17.47
C LEU A 401 -3.97 -17.07 17.98
N VAL A 402 -4.50 -16.23 17.08
CA VAL A 402 -4.98 -14.88 17.37
C VAL A 402 -6.34 -14.65 16.68
N ASP A 403 -7.18 -13.79 17.27
CA ASP A 403 -8.47 -13.46 16.67
C ASP A 403 -8.32 -12.60 15.41
N ARG A 404 -7.27 -11.80 15.33
CA ARG A 404 -6.95 -10.95 14.18
C ARG A 404 -5.49 -10.55 14.16
N LEU A 405 -4.95 -10.31 12.97
CA LEU A 405 -3.63 -9.70 12.79
C LEU A 405 -3.73 -8.16 12.94
N PRO A 406 -2.78 -7.50 13.62
CA PRO A 406 -2.72 -6.04 13.72
C PRO A 406 -2.45 -5.44 12.33
N ARG A 407 -3.21 -4.38 11.97
CA ARG A 407 -3.13 -3.76 10.64
C ARG A 407 -3.12 -2.24 10.70
N SER A 408 -2.42 -1.63 9.76
CA SER A 408 -2.49 -0.20 9.51
C SER A 408 -3.86 0.20 8.91
N ALA A 409 -4.15 1.50 8.85
CA ALA A 409 -5.37 2.05 8.24
C ALA A 409 -5.58 1.63 6.77
N ILE A 410 -4.49 1.31 6.05
CA ILE A 410 -4.50 0.81 4.66
C ILE A 410 -4.39 -0.73 4.59
N GLY A 411 -4.69 -1.44 5.69
CA GLY A 411 -4.77 -2.90 5.73
C GLY A 411 -3.46 -3.68 5.78
N LYS A 412 -2.31 -3.01 5.88
CA LYS A 412 -1.00 -3.68 5.96
C LYS A 412 -0.79 -4.29 7.35
N VAL A 413 -0.36 -5.56 7.42
CA VAL A 413 0.01 -6.22 8.69
C VAL A 413 1.20 -5.50 9.33
N LEU A 414 1.07 -5.25 10.64
CA LEU A 414 2.08 -4.56 11.45
C LEU A 414 2.97 -5.60 12.15
N LYS A 415 3.95 -6.14 11.41
CA LYS A 415 4.88 -7.19 11.92
C LYS A 415 5.63 -6.77 13.19
N ARG A 416 5.87 -5.46 13.40
CA ARG A 416 6.47 -4.95 14.63
C ARG A 416 5.58 -5.27 15.85
N GLU A 417 4.28 -5.00 15.77
CA GLU A 417 3.34 -5.29 16.86
C GLU A 417 3.27 -6.79 17.15
N LEU A 418 3.39 -7.65 16.13
CA LEU A 418 3.46 -9.10 16.32
C LEU A 418 4.73 -9.53 17.07
N ARG A 419 5.88 -8.91 16.78
CA ARG A 419 7.13 -9.15 17.53
C ARG A 419 7.00 -8.72 19.00
N ASP A 420 6.39 -7.54 19.23
CA ASP A 420 6.15 -7.01 20.58
C ASP A 420 5.21 -7.94 21.39
N LEU A 421 4.15 -8.47 20.75
CA LEU A 421 3.23 -9.44 21.34
C LEU A 421 3.91 -10.78 21.71
N PHE A 422 4.92 -11.19 20.94
CA PHE A 422 5.67 -12.41 21.28
C PHE A 422 6.58 -12.21 22.49
N GLY A 423 7.26 -11.07 22.56
CA GLY A 423 8.20 -10.75 23.65
C GLY A 423 7.54 -10.44 25.00
N GLN A 424 6.23 -10.16 25.04
CA GLN A 424 5.47 -9.90 26.28
C GLN A 424 4.92 -11.16 26.95
N ALA A 425 5.02 -12.30 26.29
CA ALA A 425 4.40 -13.56 26.74
C ALA A 425 5.41 -14.60 27.28
N ASP A 426 6.70 -14.26 27.33
CA ASP A 426 7.78 -14.95 28.05
C ASP A 426 8.15 -14.15 29.29
#